data_7776cf1c52348460b61a0e494feb068f
#
_entry.id   7776cf1c52348460b61a0e494feb068f
#
_cell.length_a   1.000
_cell.length_b   1.000
_cell.length_c   1.000
_cell.angle_alpha   90.00
_cell.angle_beta   90.00
_cell.angle_gamma   90.00
#
_symmetry.space_group_name_H-M   'P 1'
#
loop_
_entity.id
_entity.type
_entity.pdbx_description
1 polymer ?
#
loop_
_entity_poly.entity_id
_entity_poly.type
_entity_poly.pdbx_seq_one_letter_code
_entity_poly.pdbx_strand_id
1 'polypeptide(L)'
;MNTNYHQNQKMDLEQVHHILLIEDPSFVREIELDATTYSIGRHSSNDIVLSCQKTSRNHGTILRRTDLKTNQCSYWILDGDLQGNRSRNGIYINGKKALVHELQSGDVIHFSGDASVSYKISTEPLKNAALSEEEEEDLALISPVPDPAVQQDISVNNTCR
;
A
#
# COMPACT_ATOMS: atom_id res chain seq x y z
N MET A 1 -36.44 0.36 45.28
CA MET A 1 -36.32 -0.31 43.97
C MET A 1 -35.26 0.45 43.19
N ASN A 2 -34.01 -0.02 43.28
CA ASN A 2 -32.89 0.57 42.56
C ASN A 2 -32.54 -0.35 41.41
N THR A 3 -32.94 0.03 40.23
CA THR A 3 -32.49 -0.61 38.98
C THR A 3 -31.13 -0.04 38.62
N ASN A 4 -30.07 -0.75 38.96
CA ASN A 4 -28.73 -0.51 38.44
C ASN A 4 -28.71 -0.84 36.98
N TYR A 5 -28.79 0.17 36.14
CA TYR A 5 -28.37 0.07 34.75
C TYR A 5 -26.85 -0.11 34.73
N HIS A 6 -26.42 -1.33 34.60
CA HIS A 6 -25.05 -1.61 34.16
C HIS A 6 -24.95 -1.11 32.73
N GLN A 7 -24.46 0.11 32.58
CA GLN A 7 -23.90 0.54 31.31
C GLN A 7 -22.70 -0.36 31.03
N ASN A 8 -22.92 -1.34 30.18
CA ASN A 8 -21.86 -2.05 29.50
C ASN A 8 -21.18 -1.02 28.60
N GLN A 9 -20.18 -0.30 29.15
CA GLN A 9 -19.20 0.39 28.33
C GLN A 9 -18.43 -0.70 27.60
N LYS A 10 -18.92 -1.01 26.39
CA LYS A 10 -18.14 -1.68 25.37
C LYS A 10 -16.95 -0.75 25.14
N MET A 11 -15.82 -1.08 25.78
CA MET A 11 -14.55 -0.47 25.43
C MET A 11 -14.37 -0.80 23.96
N ASP A 12 -14.58 0.17 23.08
CA ASP A 12 -14.11 0.15 21.72
C ASP A 12 -12.60 0.01 21.84
N LEU A 13 -12.11 -1.23 21.74
CA LEU A 13 -10.70 -1.48 21.52
C LEU A 13 -10.40 -0.87 20.16
N GLU A 14 -9.80 0.31 20.17
CA GLU A 14 -9.34 0.95 18.95
C GLU A 14 -8.59 -0.11 18.14
N GLN A 15 -9.13 -0.42 16.98
CA GLN A 15 -8.53 -1.41 16.11
C GLN A 15 -7.22 -0.84 15.60
N VAL A 16 -6.12 -1.53 15.91
CA VAL A 16 -4.78 -1.13 15.50
C VAL A 16 -4.46 -1.77 14.16
N HIS A 17 -4.10 -0.95 13.18
CA HIS A 17 -3.74 -1.35 11.83
C HIS A 17 -2.22 -1.26 11.66
N HIS A 18 -1.62 -2.33 11.17
CA HIS A 18 -0.19 -2.43 10.89
C HIS A 18 0.01 -2.27 9.39
N ILE A 19 0.68 -1.21 8.97
CA ILE A 19 0.76 -0.80 7.58
C ILE A 19 2.22 -0.75 7.12
N LEU A 20 2.48 -1.31 5.94
CA LEU A 20 3.73 -1.15 5.20
C LEU A 20 3.53 -0.17 4.04
N LEU A 21 4.34 0.87 4.00
CA LEU A 21 4.51 1.71 2.83
C LEU A 21 5.74 1.20 2.06
N ILE A 22 5.52 0.69 0.87
CA ILE A 22 6.56 0.14 0.00
C ILE A 22 6.89 1.17 -1.06
N GLU A 23 8.14 1.61 -1.07
CA GLU A 23 8.71 2.51 -2.06
C GLU A 23 9.74 1.74 -2.88
N ASP A 24 9.37 1.44 -4.10
CA ASP A 24 10.18 0.71 -5.06
C ASP A 24 10.36 1.61 -6.30
N PRO A 25 11.47 1.54 -7.04
CA PRO A 25 11.67 2.39 -8.23
C PRO A 25 10.53 2.36 -9.25
N SER A 26 9.74 1.29 -9.26
CA SER A 26 8.65 1.09 -10.23
C SER A 26 7.28 1.47 -9.69
N PHE A 27 7.10 1.50 -8.36
CA PHE A 27 5.81 1.78 -7.74
C PHE A 27 5.94 2.23 -6.28
N VAL A 28 4.89 2.87 -5.79
CA VAL A 28 4.64 3.12 -4.36
C VAL A 28 3.30 2.49 -4.01
N ARG A 29 3.25 1.71 -2.94
CA ARG A 29 2.00 1.10 -2.46
C ARG A 29 1.99 0.93 -0.95
N GLU A 30 0.81 0.95 -0.38
CA GLU A 30 0.58 0.59 1.02
C GLU A 30 -0.06 -0.81 1.09
N ILE A 31 0.34 -1.57 2.10
CA ILE A 31 -0.21 -2.89 2.42
C ILE A 31 -0.54 -2.92 3.91
N GLU A 32 -1.75 -3.29 4.24
CA GLU A 32 -2.12 -3.60 5.62
C GLU A 32 -1.76 -5.04 5.93
N LEU A 33 -1.11 -5.25 7.08
CA LEU A 33 -0.69 -6.56 7.55
C LEU A 33 -1.82 -7.18 8.41
N ASP A 34 -2.45 -8.22 7.91
CA ASP A 34 -3.52 -8.97 8.56
C ASP A 34 -3.20 -10.46 8.72
N ALA A 35 -2.34 -10.99 7.84
CA ALA A 35 -1.91 -12.39 7.88
C ALA A 35 -0.83 -12.67 8.93
N THR A 36 -0.61 -13.95 9.22
CA THR A 36 0.40 -14.38 10.17
C THR A 36 1.83 -14.34 9.63
N THR A 37 1.98 -14.40 8.31
CA THR A 37 3.27 -14.46 7.64
C THR A 37 3.20 -13.81 6.28
N TYR A 38 4.26 -13.08 5.91
CA TYR A 38 4.47 -12.53 4.58
C TYR A 38 5.89 -12.81 4.10
N SER A 39 6.02 -13.35 2.92
CA SER A 39 7.31 -13.48 2.22
C SER A 39 7.58 -12.22 1.39
N ILE A 40 8.83 -11.76 1.42
CA ILE A 40 9.27 -10.56 0.69
C ILE A 40 10.46 -10.89 -0.20
N GLY A 41 10.43 -10.45 -1.45
CA GLY A 41 11.55 -10.62 -2.34
C GLY A 41 11.23 -10.29 -3.78
N ARG A 42 12.20 -10.53 -4.66
CA ARG A 42 12.09 -10.22 -6.09
C ARG A 42 11.27 -11.24 -6.87
N HIS A 43 11.16 -12.46 -6.38
CA HIS A 43 10.41 -13.50 -7.08
C HIS A 43 8.91 -13.30 -6.96
N SER A 44 8.18 -13.54 -8.05
CA SER A 44 6.74 -13.34 -8.13
C SER A 44 5.90 -14.23 -7.21
N SER A 45 6.50 -15.27 -6.64
CA SER A 45 5.83 -16.14 -5.66
C SER A 45 5.79 -15.55 -4.25
N ASN A 46 6.46 -14.41 -3.99
CA ASN A 46 6.38 -13.77 -2.69
C ASN A 46 5.06 -13.01 -2.54
N ASP A 47 4.59 -12.90 -1.30
CA ASP A 47 3.40 -12.10 -0.97
C ASP A 47 3.66 -10.61 -1.24
N ILE A 48 4.90 -10.16 -0.97
CA ILE A 48 5.36 -8.82 -1.24
C ILE A 48 6.51 -8.88 -2.24
N VAL A 49 6.20 -8.51 -3.49
CA VAL A 49 7.19 -8.50 -4.57
C VAL A 49 7.85 -7.12 -4.67
N LEU A 50 9.19 -7.10 -4.69
CA LEU A 50 10.03 -5.92 -4.89
C LEU A 50 10.72 -6.02 -6.25
N SER A 51 10.65 -4.97 -7.07
CA SER A 51 11.19 -4.97 -8.45
C SER A 51 12.70 -4.81 -8.52
N CYS A 52 13.35 -4.41 -7.43
CA CYS A 52 14.79 -4.14 -7.40
C CYS A 52 15.61 -5.40 -7.65
N GLN A 53 16.47 -5.38 -8.68
CA GLN A 53 17.31 -6.53 -9.05
C GLN A 53 18.33 -6.95 -7.98
N LYS A 54 18.73 -6.03 -7.11
CA LYS A 54 19.64 -6.32 -5.99
C LYS A 54 18.95 -7.05 -4.84
N THR A 55 17.63 -7.09 -4.83
CA THR A 55 16.85 -7.85 -3.88
C THR A 55 16.93 -9.35 -4.19
N SER A 56 17.13 -10.20 -3.20
CA SER A 56 17.12 -11.66 -3.36
C SER A 56 15.74 -12.16 -3.78
N ARG A 57 15.65 -13.34 -4.40
CA ARG A 57 14.37 -13.94 -4.78
C ARG A 57 13.44 -14.10 -3.58
N ASN A 58 13.95 -14.66 -2.50
CA ASN A 58 13.34 -14.67 -1.17
C ASN A 58 14.29 -13.87 -0.27
N HIS A 59 13.93 -12.65 0.10
CA HIS A 59 14.84 -11.75 0.79
C HIS A 59 14.54 -11.65 2.28
N GLY A 60 13.30 -11.66 2.64
CA GLY A 60 12.89 -11.56 4.03
C GLY A 60 11.51 -12.18 4.28
N THR A 61 11.21 -12.36 5.55
CA THR A 61 9.92 -12.86 6.02
C THR A 61 9.42 -11.99 7.16
N ILE A 62 8.18 -11.56 7.08
CA ILE A 62 7.50 -10.88 8.19
C ILE A 62 6.61 -11.89 8.90
N LEU A 63 6.67 -11.89 10.23
CA LEU A 63 5.90 -12.79 11.10
C LEU A 63 5.09 -11.98 12.10
N ARG A 64 3.81 -12.33 12.23
CA ARG A 64 2.96 -11.83 13.31
C ARG A 64 3.18 -12.63 14.58
N ARG A 65 3.34 -11.94 15.70
CA ARG A 65 3.34 -12.51 17.04
C ARG A 65 2.24 -11.88 17.86
N THR A 66 1.54 -12.70 18.62
CA THR A 66 0.51 -12.24 19.57
C THR A 66 0.99 -12.54 20.97
N ASP A 67 1.05 -11.53 21.83
CA ASP A 67 1.29 -11.71 23.25
C ASP A 67 0.01 -12.27 23.88
N LEU A 68 0.11 -13.46 24.45
CA LEU A 68 -1.02 -14.17 25.05
C LEU A 68 -1.55 -13.50 26.32
N LYS A 69 -0.77 -12.63 26.97
CA LYS A 69 -1.19 -11.93 28.18
C LYS A 69 -1.95 -10.65 27.88
N THR A 70 -1.46 -9.89 26.89
CA THR A 70 -2.01 -8.58 26.53
C THR A 70 -2.94 -8.65 25.33
N ASN A 71 -2.93 -9.77 24.60
CA ASN A 71 -3.59 -9.96 23.30
C ASN A 71 -3.16 -8.93 22.24
N GLN A 72 -2.02 -8.28 22.45
CA GLN A 72 -1.46 -7.35 21.47
C GLN A 72 -0.68 -8.09 20.40
N CYS A 73 -0.80 -7.63 19.17
CA CYS A 73 -0.06 -8.15 18.03
C CYS A 73 1.15 -7.28 17.75
N SER A 74 2.27 -7.93 17.44
CA SER A 74 3.46 -7.28 16.89
C SER A 74 3.92 -8.02 15.64
N TYR A 75 4.63 -7.32 14.75
CA TYR A 75 5.23 -7.91 13.57
C TYR A 75 6.74 -7.90 13.67
N TRP A 76 7.34 -8.99 13.23
CA TRP A 76 8.77 -9.20 13.27
C TRP A 76 9.26 -9.43 11.84
N ILE A 77 10.41 -8.90 11.49
CA ILE A 77 11.06 -9.17 10.21
C ILE A 77 12.30 -10.02 10.42
N LEU A 78 12.49 -10.99 9.52
CA LEU A 78 13.63 -11.89 9.49
C LEU A 78 14.34 -11.75 8.13
N ASP A 79 15.68 -11.77 8.16
CA ASP A 79 16.49 -11.86 6.95
C ASP A 79 16.44 -13.30 6.40
N GLY A 80 15.88 -13.44 5.20
CA GLY A 80 15.72 -14.72 4.52
C GLY A 80 14.36 -15.38 4.72
N ASP A 81 14.33 -16.69 4.53
CA ASP A 81 13.12 -17.51 4.62
C ASP A 81 13.02 -18.28 5.94
N LEU A 82 11.88 -18.95 6.14
CA LEU A 82 11.63 -19.77 7.33
C LEU A 82 12.43 -21.07 7.37
N GLN A 83 13.09 -21.46 6.27
CA GLN A 83 13.97 -22.61 6.18
C GLN A 83 15.40 -22.31 6.65
N GLY A 84 15.68 -21.04 6.97
CA GLY A 84 16.98 -20.58 7.43
C GLY A 84 17.93 -20.12 6.33
N ASN A 85 17.46 -20.03 5.08
CA ASN A 85 18.23 -19.46 3.99
C ASN A 85 18.20 -17.93 4.09
N ARG A 86 19.38 -17.32 4.20
CA ARG A 86 19.52 -15.88 4.31
C ARG A 86 19.54 -15.19 2.96
N SER A 87 19.18 -13.91 2.94
CA SER A 87 19.35 -13.09 1.76
C SER A 87 20.83 -12.86 1.45
N ARG A 88 21.15 -12.54 0.20
CA ARG A 88 22.55 -12.28 -0.22
C ARG A 88 23.12 -11.02 0.45
N ASN A 89 22.35 -9.97 0.54
CA ASN A 89 22.83 -8.65 0.96
C ASN A 89 22.42 -8.29 2.39
N GLY A 90 21.46 -9.01 2.97
CA GLY A 90 20.91 -8.75 4.30
C GLY A 90 19.84 -7.65 4.30
N ILE A 91 19.20 -7.51 5.44
CA ILE A 91 18.17 -6.50 5.73
C ILE A 91 18.80 -5.43 6.63
N TYR A 92 18.46 -4.18 6.38
CA TYR A 92 18.90 -3.05 7.19
C TYR A 92 17.68 -2.32 7.74
N ILE A 93 17.62 -2.14 9.03
CA ILE A 93 16.58 -1.38 9.73
C ILE A 93 17.20 -0.07 10.23
N ASN A 94 16.67 1.05 9.78
CA ASN A 94 17.19 2.38 10.14
C ASN A 94 18.71 2.48 9.93
N GLY A 95 19.22 1.88 8.85
CA GLY A 95 20.63 1.85 8.48
C GLY A 95 21.49 0.82 9.21
N LYS A 96 20.94 0.01 10.11
CA LYS A 96 21.66 -1.04 10.85
C LYS A 96 21.27 -2.41 10.33
N LYS A 97 22.26 -3.27 10.08
CA LYS A 97 22.02 -4.65 9.64
C LYS A 97 21.34 -5.46 10.74
N ALA A 98 20.24 -6.14 10.38
CA ALA A 98 19.48 -6.96 11.28
C ALA A 98 19.26 -8.37 10.69
N LEU A 99 19.27 -9.38 11.56
CA LEU A 99 18.88 -10.74 11.20
C LEU A 99 17.43 -11.02 11.56
N VAL A 100 17.01 -10.45 12.68
CA VAL A 100 15.65 -10.48 13.22
C VAL A 100 15.42 -9.16 13.91
N HIS A 101 14.26 -8.55 13.70
CA HIS A 101 13.90 -7.29 14.33
C HIS A 101 12.39 -7.22 14.56
N GLU A 102 11.99 -6.74 15.74
CA GLU A 102 10.60 -6.40 16.03
C GLU A 102 10.30 -5.02 15.45
N LEU A 103 9.34 -4.96 14.52
CA LEU A 103 9.00 -3.72 13.82
C LEU A 103 8.34 -2.71 14.78
N GLN A 104 8.90 -1.52 14.81
CA GLN A 104 8.35 -0.38 15.54
C GLN A 104 7.80 0.65 14.56
N SER A 105 6.75 1.35 14.96
CA SER A 105 6.17 2.40 14.10
C SER A 105 7.23 3.47 13.79
N GLY A 106 7.45 3.73 12.50
CA GLY A 106 8.50 4.61 12.00
C GLY A 106 9.77 3.90 11.52
N ASP A 107 9.88 2.58 11.68
CA ASP A 107 11.02 1.84 11.14
C ASP A 107 11.05 1.89 9.61
N VAL A 108 12.25 2.06 9.07
CA VAL A 108 12.54 2.01 7.63
C VAL A 108 13.43 0.81 7.34
N ILE A 109 12.94 -0.08 6.49
CA ILE A 109 13.56 -1.34 6.11
C ILE A 109 14.14 -1.20 4.71
N HIS A 110 15.43 -1.47 4.55
CA HIS A 110 16.11 -1.52 3.25
C HIS A 110 16.49 -2.95 2.91
N PHE A 111 16.12 -3.38 1.69
CA PHE A 111 16.36 -4.74 1.16
C PHE A 111 17.52 -4.83 0.18
N SER A 112 18.41 -3.86 0.17
CA SER A 112 19.43 -3.58 -0.84
C SER A 112 18.92 -2.88 -2.11
N GLY A 113 19.69 -1.92 -2.58
CA GLY A 113 19.32 -1.06 -3.71
C GLY A 113 18.36 0.04 -3.28
N ASP A 114 17.47 0.41 -4.20
CA ASP A 114 16.64 1.62 -4.06
C ASP A 114 15.23 1.32 -3.51
N ALA A 115 14.95 0.05 -3.13
CA ALA A 115 13.69 -0.32 -2.51
C ALA A 115 13.74 -0.13 -0.99
N SER A 116 12.78 0.59 -0.46
CA SER A 116 12.56 0.76 0.97
C SER A 116 11.13 0.44 1.38
N VAL A 117 10.97 0.01 2.63
CA VAL A 117 9.68 -0.29 3.21
C VAL A 117 9.60 0.39 4.57
N SER A 118 8.66 1.30 4.74
CA SER A 118 8.40 1.95 6.01
C SER A 118 7.23 1.25 6.72
N TYR A 119 7.38 1.03 8.01
CA TYR A 119 6.35 0.42 8.84
C TYR A 119 5.70 1.46 9.74
N LYS A 120 4.37 1.45 9.79
CA LYS A 120 3.60 2.33 10.69
C LYS A 120 2.46 1.58 11.35
N ILE A 121 2.12 2.00 12.55
CA ILE A 121 0.92 1.59 13.28
C ILE A 121 -0.07 2.74 13.23
N SER A 122 -1.33 2.45 12.88
CA SER A 122 -2.40 3.44 12.73
C SER A 122 -3.65 2.95 13.44
N THR A 123 -4.44 3.87 13.96
CA THR A 123 -5.81 3.62 14.44
C THR A 123 -6.84 3.76 13.32
N GLU A 124 -6.42 4.26 12.15
CA GLU A 124 -7.25 4.35 10.96
C GLU A 124 -6.83 3.25 9.98
N PRO A 125 -7.78 2.50 9.39
CA PRO A 125 -7.49 1.53 8.35
C PRO A 125 -6.95 2.24 7.11
N LEU A 126 -6.29 1.47 6.23
CA LEU A 126 -5.96 1.98 4.91
C LEU A 126 -7.25 2.46 4.24
N LYS A 127 -7.29 3.72 3.87
CA LYS A 127 -8.30 4.20 2.93
C LYS A 127 -8.04 3.45 1.65
N ASN A 128 -8.85 2.42 1.38
CA ASN A 128 -8.84 1.81 0.07
C ASN A 128 -8.94 2.97 -0.93
N ALA A 129 -7.98 3.06 -1.83
CA ALA A 129 -8.09 3.86 -3.02
C ALA A 129 -9.12 3.22 -3.97
N ALA A 130 -10.30 2.87 -3.42
CA ALA A 130 -11.49 2.62 -4.15
C ALA A 130 -12.01 4.02 -4.51
N LEU A 131 -11.64 4.43 -5.76
CA LEU A 131 -12.37 5.41 -6.53
C LEU A 131 -12.86 6.58 -5.65
N SER A 132 -12.09 7.65 -5.57
CA SER A 132 -12.71 8.94 -5.44
C SER A 132 -13.85 8.95 -6.47
N GLU A 133 -15.06 8.73 -6.01
CA GLU A 133 -16.19 9.33 -6.65
C GLU A 133 -15.87 10.80 -6.55
N GLU A 134 -15.14 11.30 -7.54
CA GLU A 134 -15.14 12.70 -7.86
C GLU A 134 -16.61 13.00 -7.95
N GLU A 135 -17.11 13.79 -7.01
CA GLU A 135 -18.34 14.50 -7.19
C GLU A 135 -18.15 15.16 -8.56
N GLU A 136 -18.74 14.56 -9.59
CA GLU A 136 -18.99 15.27 -10.83
C GLU A 136 -19.87 16.44 -10.44
N GLU A 137 -19.24 17.54 -10.08
CA GLU A 137 -19.89 18.81 -10.18
C GLU A 137 -20.42 18.88 -11.59
N ASP A 138 -21.71 18.83 -11.65
CA ASP A 138 -22.55 18.91 -12.82
C ASP A 138 -22.10 20.09 -13.71
N LEU A 139 -21.15 19.84 -14.59
CA LEU A 139 -20.80 20.75 -15.68
C LEU A 139 -21.79 20.61 -16.83
N ALA A 140 -23.01 20.24 -16.56
CA ALA A 140 -24.11 20.11 -17.52
C ALA A 140 -24.71 21.47 -17.91
N LEU A 141 -23.90 22.51 -18.07
CA LEU A 141 -24.34 23.77 -18.64
C LEU A 141 -23.38 24.28 -19.72
N ILE A 142 -22.96 23.40 -20.61
CA ILE A 142 -22.48 23.83 -21.92
C ILE A 142 -23.65 23.67 -22.86
N SER A 143 -24.34 24.76 -23.10
CA SER A 143 -25.28 24.85 -24.20
C SER A 143 -24.57 24.49 -25.49
N PRO A 144 -25.12 23.62 -26.33
CA PRO A 144 -24.50 23.35 -27.61
C PRO A 144 -24.48 24.64 -28.42
N VAL A 145 -23.30 25.07 -28.79
CA VAL A 145 -23.11 26.16 -29.72
C VAL A 145 -23.72 25.69 -31.04
N PRO A 146 -24.70 26.38 -31.63
CA PRO A 146 -25.20 25.99 -32.92
C PRO A 146 -24.09 26.18 -33.96
N ASP A 147 -23.76 25.16 -34.66
CA ASP A 147 -22.85 25.24 -35.79
C ASP A 147 -23.34 26.31 -36.78
N PRO A 148 -22.49 27.27 -37.17
CA PRO A 148 -22.82 28.16 -38.23
C PRO A 148 -22.89 27.31 -39.51
N ALA A 149 -24.06 27.21 -40.08
CA ALA A 149 -24.25 26.60 -41.37
C ALA A 149 -23.39 27.35 -42.40
N VAL A 150 -22.34 26.70 -42.83
CA VAL A 150 -21.52 27.20 -43.94
C VAL A 150 -22.28 26.92 -45.22
N GLN A 151 -22.95 27.93 -45.71
CA GLN A 151 -23.43 27.93 -47.09
C GLN A 151 -22.20 28.20 -47.98
N GLN A 152 -21.73 27.19 -48.61
CA GLN A 152 -20.84 27.35 -49.75
C GLN A 152 -21.62 27.28 -51.03
N ASP A 153 -21.95 28.44 -51.53
CA ASP A 153 -22.25 28.59 -52.93
C ASP A 153 -20.95 28.60 -53.71
N ILE A 154 -20.65 27.52 -54.32
CA ILE A 154 -19.62 27.46 -55.35
C ILE A 154 -20.29 27.47 -56.69
N SER A 155 -20.45 28.65 -57.21
CA SER A 155 -20.68 28.81 -58.67
C SER A 155 -19.35 28.64 -59.41
N VAL A 156 -19.17 27.50 -60.00
CA VAL A 156 -18.09 27.28 -60.92
C VAL A 156 -18.68 27.50 -62.32
N ASN A 157 -18.45 28.67 -62.88
CA ASN A 157 -18.61 28.84 -64.30
C ASN A 157 -17.30 28.47 -64.99
N ASN A 158 -17.36 27.39 -65.62
CA ASN A 158 -16.46 26.94 -66.66
C ASN A 158 -16.74 27.61 -67.95
N THR A 159 -15.77 28.14 -68.64
CA THR A 159 -15.88 28.36 -70.08
C THR A 159 -14.55 28.10 -70.79
N CYS A 160 -14.62 27.20 -71.64
CA CYS A 160 -13.78 26.74 -72.71
C CYS A 160 -12.83 27.75 -73.41
N ARG A 161 -11.66 27.30 -73.67
CA ARG A 161 -11.17 27.01 -75.06
C ARG A 161 -9.82 26.34 -74.98
#